data_538dfd4e09e33460adfc4335c13e8a40
#
_entry.id   538dfd4e09e33460adfc4335c13e8a40
#
_cell.length_a   1.000
_cell.length_b   1.000
_cell.length_c   1.000
_cell.angle_alpha   90.00
_cell.angle_beta   90.00
_cell.angle_gamma   90.00
#
_symmetry.space_group_name_H-M   'P 1'
#
loop_
_entity.id
_entity.type
_entity.pdbx_description
1 polymer ?
#
loop_
_entity_poly.entity_id
_entity_poly.type
_entity_poly.pdbx_seq_one_letter_code
_entity_poly.pdbx_strand_id
1 'polypeptide(L)'
;MQNNRSVVPEGHCDPHKSRVDSGEAGAMTGAFSGSLTPLPAPRKDALHPHAVLLSADEPADPQEILRAFERSLTGDLPISAHDSQDPRGQTESPESIALVVGTSGSTGAPKQTALSVRALRASARATERFFADYPSIGSAKQRRAVSEEPAQWLLALPAHYVAGAQVLARSVLAGTTPIVAASVTDGGSFTPEVFLNAAERLSCARRFVSLVPTQVHKLLEAAETNPALGSEIYDALGQFTGILLGGAPASASLLAAARELGLNVVTTYGSAETAGGCVYSGTALPGVRLRVIPEDAGLLDSSVAGDASAGGTPNIGRIWLGGEHLASGYLGDNARTASHFFVDADGYRWYRTDDYGSLTSSAPNAPEDEGAPMLNVVGRSDDVIITGGVKVSARAVAAVLESHPAVREAAVMGIPDARWGSAVAAAITLRGASGVQSAPDTSGVTCDILREFCTDKLGAAGTPKYLRIFADFPTASTGKPDRQAIYSMLYREYTNKRG
;
A
#
# COMPACT_ATOMS: atom_id res chain seq x y z
N MET A 1 -8.98 -23.52 81.53
CA MET A 1 -8.28 -22.31 81.36
C MET A 1 -7.69 -22.30 79.97
N GLN A 2 -8.42 -21.77 79.04
CA GLN A 2 -8.12 -21.89 77.62
C GLN A 2 -8.01 -20.48 77.01
N ASN A 3 -6.86 -20.18 76.44
CA ASN A 3 -6.65 -18.96 75.73
C ASN A 3 -6.95 -19.18 74.23
N ASN A 4 -7.95 -18.51 73.76
CA ASN A 4 -8.31 -18.39 72.35
C ASN A 4 -7.46 -17.26 71.74
N ARG A 5 -6.62 -17.54 70.74
CA ARG A 5 -5.99 -16.53 69.89
C ARG A 5 -6.53 -16.74 68.48
N SER A 6 -7.30 -15.76 68.01
CA SER A 6 -7.73 -15.60 66.64
C SER A 6 -6.54 -15.31 65.73
N VAL A 7 -6.42 -16.12 64.68
CA VAL A 7 -5.46 -15.91 63.61
C VAL A 7 -6.17 -15.15 62.48
N VAL A 8 -5.63 -13.98 62.12
CA VAL A 8 -6.01 -13.20 60.95
C VAL A 8 -5.19 -13.75 59.77
N PRO A 9 -5.79 -14.04 58.60
CA PRO A 9 -4.99 -14.44 57.44
C PRO A 9 -4.36 -13.22 56.77
N GLU A 10 -3.06 -13.23 56.70
CA GLU A 10 -2.26 -12.30 55.87
C GLU A 10 -2.57 -12.54 54.40
N GLY A 11 -3.06 -11.47 53.73
CA GLY A 11 -3.22 -11.46 52.31
C GLY A 11 -1.85 -11.35 51.62
N HIS A 12 -1.47 -12.40 50.93
CA HIS A 12 -0.33 -12.36 49.99
C HIS A 12 -0.76 -11.53 48.78
N CYS A 13 -0.21 -10.33 48.67
CA CYS A 13 -0.11 -9.58 47.43
C CYS A 13 0.91 -10.25 46.53
N ASP A 14 0.49 -10.86 45.45
CA ASP A 14 1.31 -11.41 44.39
C ASP A 14 1.69 -10.25 43.42
N PRO A 15 2.98 -9.81 43.32
CA PRO A 15 3.37 -8.65 42.51
C PRO A 15 3.68 -8.98 41.05
N HIS A 16 3.27 -10.15 40.51
CA HIS A 16 3.57 -10.56 39.15
C HIS A 16 2.33 -10.87 38.31
N LYS A 17 1.49 -9.84 38.07
CA LYS A 17 0.63 -9.78 36.89
C LYS A 17 0.71 -8.41 36.23
N SER A 18 1.88 -8.07 35.77
CA SER A 18 2.00 -7.14 34.66
C SER A 18 1.54 -7.89 33.40
N ARG A 19 0.32 -7.67 32.98
CA ARG A 19 -0.11 -7.98 31.61
C ARG A 19 0.81 -7.23 30.67
N VAL A 20 1.76 -7.94 30.11
CA VAL A 20 2.43 -7.51 28.88
C VAL A 20 1.35 -7.56 27.80
N ASP A 21 0.86 -6.39 27.43
CA ASP A 21 -0.01 -6.22 26.28
C ASP A 21 0.85 -6.51 25.04
N SER A 22 0.91 -7.77 24.64
CA SER A 22 1.40 -8.19 23.35
C SER A 22 0.43 -7.55 22.35
N GLY A 23 0.86 -6.47 21.68
CA GLY A 23 0.06 -5.77 20.67
C GLY A 23 -0.25 -6.69 19.51
N GLU A 24 -1.23 -7.56 19.69
CA GLU A 24 -1.71 -8.47 18.65
C GLU A 24 -2.37 -7.67 17.52
N ALA A 25 -1.93 -7.94 16.31
CA ALA A 25 -2.61 -7.49 15.11
C ALA A 25 -4.01 -8.14 15.10
N GLY A 26 -5.06 -7.36 15.37
CA GLY A 26 -6.44 -7.83 15.41
C GLY A 26 -7.22 -7.33 14.21
N ALA A 27 -7.68 -8.25 13.35
CA ALA A 27 -8.66 -7.90 12.32
C ALA A 27 -10.05 -8.39 12.75
N MET A 28 -11.04 -7.49 12.66
CA MET A 28 -12.41 -7.76 13.08
C MET A 28 -13.42 -7.38 11.99
N THR A 29 -14.48 -8.17 11.85
CA THR A 29 -15.67 -7.80 11.09
C THR A 29 -16.73 -7.25 12.04
N GLY A 30 -17.41 -6.15 11.65
CA GLY A 30 -18.53 -5.60 12.39
C GLY A 30 -18.33 -4.18 12.94
N ALA A 31 -19.45 -3.58 13.40
CA ALA A 31 -19.51 -2.24 13.94
C ALA A 31 -18.67 -2.04 15.20
N PHE A 32 -18.32 -0.79 15.51
CA PHE A 32 -17.69 -0.43 16.77
C PHE A 32 -18.65 -0.65 17.95
N SER A 33 -18.13 -1.16 19.07
CA SER A 33 -18.92 -1.41 20.28
C SER A 33 -19.28 -0.16 21.07
N GLY A 34 -18.95 1.03 20.59
CA GLY A 34 -19.19 2.30 21.26
C GLY A 34 -19.20 3.48 20.29
N SER A 35 -19.32 4.69 20.83
CA SER A 35 -19.30 5.93 20.05
C SER A 35 -17.92 6.19 19.45
N LEU A 36 -17.89 6.68 18.21
CA LEU A 36 -16.71 7.21 17.55
C LEU A 36 -16.68 8.72 17.70
N THR A 37 -15.58 9.26 18.21
CA THR A 37 -15.38 10.71 18.31
C THR A 37 -14.49 11.19 17.17
N PRO A 38 -14.94 12.11 16.31
CA PRO A 38 -14.13 12.70 15.26
C PRO A 38 -12.92 13.45 15.83
N LEU A 39 -11.77 13.34 15.16
CA LEU A 39 -10.56 14.07 15.56
C LEU A 39 -10.51 15.46 14.91
N PRO A 40 -9.98 16.48 15.63
CA PRO A 40 -9.66 17.77 15.04
C PRO A 40 -8.45 17.68 14.11
N ALA A 41 -8.35 18.61 13.16
CA ALA A 41 -7.16 18.72 12.31
C ALA A 41 -5.95 19.22 13.11
N PRO A 42 -4.74 18.73 12.79
CA PRO A 42 -3.50 19.27 13.31
C PRO A 42 -3.30 20.72 12.83
N ARG A 43 -2.78 21.56 13.70
CA ARG A 43 -2.48 22.97 13.43
C ARG A 43 -1.03 23.12 12.95
N LYS A 44 -0.73 24.27 12.36
CA LYS A 44 0.65 24.57 11.90
C LYS A 44 1.65 24.71 13.05
N ASP A 45 1.22 25.05 14.24
CA ASP A 45 2.05 25.11 15.45
C ASP A 45 2.44 23.73 16.01
N ALA A 46 1.80 22.66 15.54
CA ALA A 46 2.19 21.29 15.81
C ALA A 46 3.35 20.79 14.93
N LEU A 47 3.82 21.59 13.98
CA LEU A 47 4.97 21.20 13.13
C LEU A 47 6.26 21.17 13.95
N HIS A 48 7.01 20.08 13.78
CA HIS A 48 8.37 19.99 14.30
C HIS A 48 9.23 21.09 13.64
N PRO A 49 10.21 21.71 14.34
CA PRO A 49 11.10 22.72 13.74
C PRO A 49 11.80 22.27 12.45
N HIS A 50 12.00 20.96 12.29
CA HIS A 50 12.59 20.34 11.11
C HIS A 50 11.58 19.50 10.32
N ALA A 51 10.29 19.85 10.38
CA ALA A 51 9.27 19.17 9.60
C ALA A 51 9.51 19.34 8.09
N VAL A 52 9.32 18.26 7.34
CA VAL A 52 9.38 18.25 5.87
C VAL A 52 8.00 18.46 5.31
N LEU A 53 7.85 19.44 4.41
CA LEU A 53 6.63 19.70 3.68
C LEU A 53 6.84 19.32 2.21
N LEU A 54 6.15 18.27 1.77
CA LEU A 54 6.25 17.74 0.41
C LEU A 54 5.01 18.15 -0.39
N SER A 55 5.23 18.74 -1.55
CA SER A 55 4.19 19.02 -2.55
C SER A 55 4.04 17.84 -3.50
N ALA A 56 2.82 17.58 -3.98
CA ALA A 56 2.58 16.55 -4.98
C ALA A 56 3.18 16.92 -6.35
N ASP A 57 3.36 18.22 -6.62
CA ASP A 57 3.70 18.75 -7.93
C ASP A 57 5.18 19.16 -8.04
N GLU A 58 5.92 19.15 -6.93
CA GLU A 58 7.31 19.59 -6.88
C GLU A 58 8.25 18.44 -6.48
N PRO A 59 9.27 18.10 -7.29
CA PRO A 59 10.31 17.18 -6.88
C PRO A 59 11.00 17.68 -5.62
N ALA A 60 11.30 16.78 -4.69
CA ALA A 60 12.03 17.09 -3.46
C ALA A 60 13.39 16.40 -3.47
N ASP A 61 14.43 17.11 -3.00
CA ASP A 61 15.77 16.55 -2.87
C ASP A 61 15.80 15.49 -1.76
N PRO A 62 16.14 14.22 -2.06
CA PRO A 62 16.23 13.17 -1.05
C PRO A 62 17.22 13.49 0.07
N GLN A 63 18.29 14.24 -0.20
CA GLN A 63 19.31 14.61 0.79
C GLN A 63 18.79 15.64 1.80
N GLU A 64 17.96 16.57 1.35
CA GLU A 64 17.31 17.53 2.25
C GLU A 64 16.33 16.86 3.19
N ILE A 65 15.50 15.93 2.64
CA ILE A 65 14.57 15.13 3.45
C ILE A 65 15.33 14.27 4.46
N LEU A 66 16.41 13.62 4.04
CA LEU A 66 17.23 12.78 4.91
C LEU A 66 17.77 13.56 6.10
N ARG A 67 18.38 14.74 5.85
CA ARG A 67 18.89 15.62 6.92
C ARG A 67 17.78 16.10 7.87
N ALA A 68 16.60 16.39 7.35
CA ALA A 68 15.46 16.78 8.18
C ALA A 68 14.98 15.63 9.06
N PHE A 69 14.92 14.41 8.52
CA PHE A 69 14.56 13.21 9.27
C PHE A 69 15.63 12.82 10.31
N GLU A 70 16.90 12.98 10.01
CA GLU A 70 17.98 12.83 10.99
C GLU A 70 17.75 13.71 12.23
N ARG A 71 17.27 14.93 12.03
CA ARG A 71 17.00 15.87 13.14
C ARG A 71 15.66 15.64 13.83
N SER A 72 14.64 15.15 13.12
CA SER A 72 13.29 15.00 13.66
C SER A 72 12.98 13.60 14.18
N LEU A 73 13.61 12.56 13.61
CA LEU A 73 13.31 11.18 13.95
C LEU A 73 14.30 10.54 14.92
N THR A 74 15.55 10.97 14.97
CA THR A 74 16.55 10.30 15.82
C THR A 74 16.71 10.94 17.19
N GLY A 75 16.40 12.24 17.36
CA GLY A 75 16.65 12.96 18.62
C GLY A 75 17.89 12.34 19.29
N ASP A 76 19.02 12.75 19.29
CA ASP A 76 20.30 12.31 19.86
C ASP A 76 20.60 10.79 20.07
N LEU A 77 19.74 9.83 19.67
CA LEU A 77 20.01 8.38 19.89
C LEU A 77 19.57 7.48 18.71
N PRO A 78 20.44 6.55 18.26
CA PRO A 78 20.03 5.46 17.37
C PRO A 78 19.05 4.54 18.11
N ILE A 79 17.89 4.29 17.50
CA ILE A 79 16.89 3.36 18.04
C ILE A 79 17.33 1.95 17.69
N SER A 80 17.83 1.19 18.67
CA SER A 80 17.98 -0.25 18.52
C SER A 80 16.60 -0.90 18.48
N ALA A 81 16.44 -1.95 17.65
CA ALA A 81 15.18 -2.66 17.44
C ALA A 81 14.58 -3.32 18.71
N HIS A 82 15.30 -3.29 19.82
CA HIS A 82 14.94 -3.98 21.06
C HIS A 82 14.39 -3.09 22.18
N ASP A 83 14.36 -1.76 22.02
CA ASP A 83 13.92 -0.89 23.12
C ASP A 83 12.43 -0.58 23.05
N SER A 84 11.64 -1.38 23.74
CA SER A 84 10.20 -1.14 23.95
C SER A 84 9.90 -0.12 25.08
N GLN A 85 10.93 0.40 25.74
CA GLN A 85 10.80 1.43 26.78
C GLN A 85 11.96 2.42 26.66
N ASP A 86 11.67 3.64 26.25
CA ASP A 86 12.60 4.75 26.41
C ASP A 86 12.58 5.21 27.88
N PRO A 87 13.67 4.97 28.65
CA PRO A 87 13.70 5.31 30.08
C PRO A 87 13.94 6.79 30.35
N ARG A 88 14.08 7.63 29.34
CA ARG A 88 14.57 9.01 29.50
C ARG A 88 13.58 10.11 29.22
N GLY A 89 12.27 9.86 29.19
CA GLY A 89 11.28 10.93 29.38
C GLY A 89 11.56 12.32 28.78
N GLN A 90 12.37 12.43 27.72
CA GLN A 90 12.71 13.71 27.12
C GLN A 90 11.77 14.01 25.95
N THR A 91 10.76 14.72 26.21
CA THR A 91 10.20 15.98 25.70
C THR A 91 10.13 16.20 24.19
N GLU A 92 10.18 15.19 23.32
CA GLU A 92 9.55 15.32 22.02
C GLU A 92 8.07 14.98 22.18
N SER A 93 7.20 15.96 21.99
CA SER A 93 5.76 15.68 21.97
C SER A 93 5.50 14.58 20.95
N PRO A 94 4.92 13.43 21.33
CA PRO A 94 4.64 12.33 20.40
C PRO A 94 3.77 12.75 19.21
N GLU A 95 3.16 13.91 19.28
CA GLU A 95 2.28 14.51 18.27
C GLU A 95 2.97 15.54 17.37
N SER A 96 4.28 15.78 17.57
CA SER A 96 5.04 16.67 16.70
C SER A 96 5.05 16.16 15.27
N ILE A 97 4.60 16.99 14.33
CA ILE A 97 4.48 16.64 12.91
C ILE A 97 5.86 16.74 12.25
N ALA A 98 6.42 15.63 11.83
CA ALA A 98 7.72 15.56 11.16
C ALA A 98 7.61 15.62 9.63
N LEU A 99 6.47 15.23 9.07
CA LEU A 99 6.28 15.16 7.62
C LEU A 99 4.86 15.57 7.24
N VAL A 100 4.74 16.45 6.26
CA VAL A 100 3.48 16.74 5.57
C VAL A 100 3.60 16.30 4.12
N VAL A 101 2.71 15.42 3.68
CA VAL A 101 2.67 14.91 2.31
C VAL A 101 1.50 15.51 1.58
N GLY A 102 1.79 16.25 0.50
CA GLY A 102 0.77 16.68 -0.45
C GLY A 102 0.35 15.52 -1.36
N THR A 103 -0.95 15.30 -1.50
CA THR A 103 -1.48 14.33 -2.47
C THR A 103 -2.51 15.02 -3.35
N SER A 104 -2.50 14.71 -4.66
CA SER A 104 -3.52 15.18 -5.58
C SER A 104 -4.87 14.58 -5.18
N GLY A 105 -5.76 15.42 -4.63
CA GLY A 105 -7.11 14.99 -4.28
C GLY A 105 -7.95 14.76 -5.55
N SER A 106 -8.83 13.75 -5.53
CA SER A 106 -9.84 13.52 -6.57
C SER A 106 -10.79 14.74 -6.77
N THR A 107 -10.81 15.67 -5.83
CA THR A 107 -11.62 16.90 -5.83
C THR A 107 -10.86 18.15 -6.31
N GLY A 108 -9.62 18.00 -6.80
CA GLY A 108 -8.82 19.11 -7.36
C GLY A 108 -8.01 19.92 -6.35
N ALA A 109 -8.32 19.91 -5.05
CA ALA A 109 -7.49 20.56 -4.03
C ALA A 109 -6.52 19.54 -3.39
N PRO A 110 -5.20 19.83 -3.35
CA PRO A 110 -4.24 18.93 -2.72
C PRO A 110 -4.58 18.71 -1.24
N LYS A 111 -4.54 17.44 -0.80
CA LYS A 111 -4.64 17.08 0.61
C LYS A 111 -3.25 17.18 1.24
N GLN A 112 -3.12 17.83 2.36
CA GLN A 112 -1.88 17.88 3.14
C GLN A 112 -1.95 16.94 4.34
N THR A 113 -1.51 15.71 4.16
CA THR A 113 -1.52 14.68 5.20
C THR A 113 -0.36 14.87 6.16
N ALA A 114 -0.67 15.06 7.44
CA ALA A 114 0.32 15.35 8.48
C ALA A 114 0.71 14.09 9.27
N LEU A 115 1.98 13.72 9.21
CA LEU A 115 2.56 12.54 9.86
C LEU A 115 3.44 12.95 11.04
N SER A 116 3.12 12.44 12.21
CA SER A 116 3.92 12.67 13.41
C SER A 116 5.17 11.81 13.43
N VAL A 117 6.16 12.20 14.27
CA VAL A 117 7.34 11.38 14.60
C VAL A 117 6.90 9.97 15.02
N ARG A 118 5.88 9.86 15.89
CA ARG A 118 5.32 8.58 16.34
C ARG A 118 4.83 7.74 15.17
N ALA A 119 4.06 8.31 14.24
CA ALA A 119 3.50 7.58 13.12
C ALA A 119 4.58 7.00 12.19
N LEU A 120 5.61 7.80 11.88
CA LEU A 120 6.74 7.35 11.06
C LEU A 120 7.54 6.24 11.74
N ARG A 121 7.82 6.38 13.05
CA ARG A 121 8.50 5.36 13.84
C ARG A 121 7.66 4.07 13.95
N ALA A 122 6.35 4.18 14.19
CA ALA A 122 5.46 3.03 14.28
C ALA A 122 5.41 2.24 12.97
N SER A 123 5.28 2.93 11.83
CA SER A 123 5.30 2.31 10.49
C SER A 123 6.64 1.60 10.22
N ALA A 124 7.77 2.23 10.55
CA ALA A 124 9.09 1.63 10.35
C ALA A 124 9.28 0.37 11.21
N ARG A 125 8.92 0.44 12.50
CA ARG A 125 9.00 -0.71 13.42
C ARG A 125 8.08 -1.86 13.01
N ALA A 126 6.87 -1.55 12.53
CA ALA A 126 5.95 -2.57 12.05
C ALA A 126 6.50 -3.32 10.83
N THR A 127 7.14 -2.61 9.90
CA THR A 127 7.83 -3.20 8.74
C THR A 127 9.01 -4.08 9.19
N GLU A 128 9.85 -3.61 10.13
CA GLU A 128 10.96 -4.38 10.66
C GLU A 128 10.50 -5.68 11.31
N ARG A 129 9.48 -5.63 12.18
CA ARG A 129 8.92 -6.81 12.83
C ARG A 129 8.35 -7.80 11.81
N PHE A 130 7.63 -7.32 10.81
CA PHE A 130 7.10 -8.18 9.76
C PHE A 130 8.23 -8.99 9.08
N PHE A 131 9.33 -8.34 8.70
CA PHE A 131 10.43 -9.03 8.03
C PHE A 131 11.32 -9.84 8.98
N ALA A 132 11.33 -9.56 10.28
CA ALA A 132 12.00 -10.42 11.26
C ALA A 132 11.33 -11.80 11.35
N ASP A 133 10.00 -11.85 11.22
CA ASP A 133 9.20 -13.08 11.28
C ASP A 133 8.93 -13.68 9.89
N TYR A 134 9.22 -12.93 8.81
CA TYR A 134 8.94 -13.35 7.43
C TYR A 134 9.83 -14.53 7.04
N PRO A 135 9.27 -15.64 6.51
CA PRO A 135 10.04 -16.79 6.10
C PRO A 135 10.85 -16.47 4.84
N SER A 136 12.01 -15.83 5.02
CA SER A 136 12.99 -15.66 3.95
C SER A 136 13.64 -17.00 3.59
N ILE A 137 14.10 -17.14 2.36
CA ILE A 137 14.80 -18.34 1.85
C ILE A 137 16.06 -18.55 2.73
N GLY A 138 16.11 -19.67 3.46
CA GLY A 138 17.24 -20.04 4.31
C GLY A 138 16.87 -20.71 5.64
N SER A 139 17.87 -21.23 6.36
CA SER A 139 17.65 -21.87 7.66
C SER A 139 17.27 -20.84 8.74
N ALA A 140 16.58 -21.28 9.80
CA ALA A 140 16.21 -20.42 10.92
C ALA A 140 17.43 -19.69 11.56
N LYS A 141 18.59 -20.33 11.57
CA LYS A 141 19.84 -19.73 12.09
C LYS A 141 20.36 -18.62 11.17
N GLN A 142 20.28 -18.79 9.84
CA GLN A 142 20.66 -17.75 8.89
C GLN A 142 19.68 -16.57 8.94
N ARG A 143 18.37 -16.84 9.08
CA ARG A 143 17.35 -15.80 9.25
C ARG A 143 17.62 -14.91 10.46
N ARG A 144 17.95 -15.53 11.62
CA ARG A 144 18.25 -14.81 12.85
C ARG A 144 19.52 -13.95 12.72
N ALA A 145 20.57 -14.47 12.14
CA ALA A 145 21.81 -13.72 11.92
C ALA A 145 21.60 -12.52 10.99
N VAL A 146 20.83 -12.69 9.91
CA VAL A 146 20.49 -11.60 8.98
C VAL A 146 19.54 -10.58 9.62
N SER A 147 18.63 -10.99 10.52
CA SER A 147 17.69 -10.07 11.18
C SER A 147 18.34 -9.10 12.16
N GLU A 148 19.55 -9.41 12.63
CA GLU A 148 20.33 -8.53 13.53
C GLU A 148 21.12 -7.45 12.76
N GLU A 149 21.28 -7.59 11.44
CA GLU A 149 21.94 -6.61 10.58
C GLU A 149 21.04 -5.41 10.27
N PRO A 150 21.59 -4.20 10.16
CA PRO A 150 20.81 -3.02 9.83
C PRO A 150 20.24 -3.12 8.40
N ALA A 151 19.01 -2.66 8.23
CA ALA A 151 18.31 -2.65 6.94
C ALA A 151 18.82 -1.51 6.06
N GLN A 152 19.29 -1.79 4.85
CA GLN A 152 19.63 -0.78 3.86
C GLN A 152 18.59 -0.72 2.76
N TRP A 153 18.16 0.48 2.44
CA TRP A 153 17.08 0.73 1.48
C TRP A 153 17.60 1.34 0.18
N LEU A 154 17.03 0.88 -0.93
CA LEU A 154 17.17 1.51 -2.24
C LEU A 154 15.96 2.41 -2.49
N LEU A 155 16.20 3.69 -2.74
CA LEU A 155 15.20 4.67 -3.12
C LEU A 155 15.07 4.68 -4.64
N ALA A 156 14.02 4.05 -5.16
CA ALA A 156 13.68 3.98 -6.58
C ALA A 156 12.35 4.70 -6.91
N LEU A 157 11.75 5.34 -5.91
CA LEU A 157 10.52 6.13 -6.02
C LEU A 157 10.78 7.59 -5.65
N PRO A 158 10.06 8.55 -6.26
CA PRO A 158 10.23 9.96 -5.93
C PRO A 158 10.04 10.23 -4.44
N ALA A 159 10.95 11.00 -3.86
CA ALA A 159 11.01 11.25 -2.41
C ALA A 159 9.86 12.12 -1.88
N HIS A 160 9.19 12.89 -2.75
CA HIS A 160 8.05 13.74 -2.40
C HIS A 160 6.73 12.96 -2.20
N TYR A 161 6.70 11.66 -2.48
CA TYR A 161 5.58 10.78 -2.14
C TYR A 161 5.85 9.98 -0.86
N VAL A 162 4.79 9.61 -0.15
CA VAL A 162 4.92 8.88 1.13
C VAL A 162 5.77 7.62 1.02
N ALA A 163 5.71 6.89 -0.10
CA ALA A 163 6.49 5.68 -0.29
C ALA A 163 8.01 5.97 -0.36
N GLY A 164 8.42 7.01 -1.08
CA GLY A 164 9.81 7.44 -1.15
C GLY A 164 10.28 8.07 0.18
N ALA A 165 9.46 8.93 0.77
CA ALA A 165 9.77 9.52 2.08
C ALA A 165 9.94 8.45 3.17
N GLN A 166 9.13 7.37 3.14
CA GLN A 166 9.27 6.24 4.07
C GLN A 166 10.56 5.46 3.88
N VAL A 167 11.08 5.32 2.66
CA VAL A 167 12.40 4.73 2.44
C VAL A 167 13.47 5.54 3.17
N LEU A 168 13.41 6.87 3.09
CA LEU A 168 14.35 7.75 3.79
C LEU A 168 14.18 7.68 5.32
N ALA A 169 12.95 7.74 5.82
CA ALA A 169 12.67 7.61 7.24
C ALA A 169 13.14 6.28 7.82
N ARG A 170 12.91 5.17 7.12
CA ARG A 170 13.37 3.82 7.52
C ARG A 170 14.90 3.70 7.52
N SER A 171 15.56 4.33 6.53
CA SER A 171 17.04 4.36 6.49
C SER A 171 17.61 5.10 7.70
N VAL A 172 17.06 6.28 8.02
CA VAL A 172 17.46 7.04 9.22
C VAL A 172 17.26 6.23 10.50
N LEU A 173 16.09 5.62 10.65
CA LEU A 173 15.74 4.83 11.83
C LEU A 173 16.57 3.53 11.95
N ALA A 174 17.03 2.97 10.83
CA ALA A 174 17.94 1.84 10.79
C ALA A 174 19.43 2.24 10.97
N GLY A 175 19.75 3.53 10.97
CA GLY A 175 21.13 4.02 11.03
C GLY A 175 21.93 3.72 9.77
N THR A 176 21.28 3.60 8.59
CA THR A 176 21.93 3.30 7.31
C THR A 176 21.76 4.44 6.33
N THR A 177 22.70 4.54 5.39
CA THR A 177 22.58 5.47 4.27
C THR A 177 21.80 4.80 3.14
N PRO A 178 20.68 5.40 2.68
CA PRO A 178 19.95 4.85 1.53
C PRO A 178 20.74 5.01 0.25
N ILE A 179 20.59 4.06 -0.66
CA ILE A 179 21.08 4.23 -2.03
C ILE A 179 19.96 4.88 -2.84
N VAL A 180 20.28 5.98 -3.53
CA VAL A 180 19.32 6.71 -4.38
C VAL A 180 19.58 6.35 -5.83
N ALA A 181 18.55 5.89 -6.53
CA ALA A 181 18.60 5.63 -7.97
C ALA A 181 18.63 6.96 -8.76
N ALA A 182 19.38 7.02 -9.85
CA ALA A 182 19.53 8.22 -10.67
C ALA A 182 18.18 8.73 -11.24
N SER A 183 17.21 7.82 -11.47
CA SER A 183 15.86 8.22 -11.89
C SER A 183 15.11 9.10 -10.88
N VAL A 184 15.54 9.13 -9.63
CA VAL A 184 14.92 9.95 -8.58
C VAL A 184 15.52 11.35 -8.54
N THR A 185 16.82 11.48 -8.80
CA THR A 185 17.59 12.75 -8.70
C THR A 185 17.67 13.50 -10.02
N ASP A 186 17.83 12.76 -11.12
CA ASP A 186 18.21 13.36 -12.41
C ASP A 186 17.00 13.62 -13.32
N GLY A 187 15.77 13.38 -12.82
CA GLY A 187 14.54 13.55 -13.59
C GLY A 187 14.39 12.54 -14.75
N GLY A 188 15.25 11.52 -14.78
CA GLY A 188 15.25 10.47 -15.79
C GLY A 188 14.17 9.41 -15.57
N SER A 189 13.96 8.59 -16.58
CA SER A 189 13.06 7.43 -16.47
C SER A 189 13.72 6.31 -15.68
N PHE A 190 12.91 5.53 -14.96
CA PHE A 190 13.34 4.26 -14.39
C PHE A 190 13.64 3.26 -15.52
N THR A 191 14.87 2.75 -15.59
CA THR A 191 15.30 1.70 -16.52
C THR A 191 15.98 0.56 -15.77
N PRO A 192 16.13 -0.63 -16.39
CA PRO A 192 16.87 -1.75 -15.79
C PRO A 192 18.30 -1.36 -15.41
N GLU A 193 19.00 -0.62 -16.24
CA GLU A 193 20.39 -0.21 -16.01
C GLU A 193 20.49 0.74 -14.80
N VAL A 194 19.54 1.68 -14.67
CA VAL A 194 19.47 2.59 -13.51
C VAL A 194 19.22 1.80 -12.22
N PHE A 195 18.35 0.79 -12.28
CA PHE A 195 18.08 -0.09 -11.15
C PHE A 195 19.31 -0.92 -10.76
N LEU A 196 19.96 -1.58 -11.72
CA LEU A 196 21.14 -2.42 -11.51
C LEU A 196 22.29 -1.62 -10.91
N ASN A 197 22.63 -0.46 -11.51
CA ASN A 197 23.67 0.45 -10.99
C ASN A 197 23.39 0.89 -9.54
N ALA A 198 22.14 1.07 -9.17
CA ALA A 198 21.78 1.42 -7.80
C ALA A 198 21.82 0.21 -6.87
N ALA A 199 21.35 -0.95 -7.30
CA ALA A 199 21.33 -2.19 -6.51
C ALA A 199 22.76 -2.69 -6.18
N GLU A 200 23.71 -2.57 -7.10
CA GLU A 200 25.11 -2.92 -6.91
C GLU A 200 25.78 -2.12 -5.80
N ARG A 201 25.34 -0.89 -5.55
CA ARG A 201 25.89 -0.02 -4.49
C ARG A 201 25.40 -0.37 -3.09
N LEU A 202 24.44 -1.27 -2.93
CA LEU A 202 23.98 -1.74 -1.63
C LEU A 202 25.06 -2.62 -0.98
N SER A 203 25.47 -2.29 0.25
CA SER A 203 26.56 -2.94 0.96
C SER A 203 26.11 -3.81 2.13
N CYS A 204 24.89 -3.58 2.68
CA CYS A 204 24.39 -4.37 3.80
C CYS A 204 23.79 -5.72 3.31
N ALA A 205 23.75 -6.70 4.21
CA ALA A 205 23.14 -8.00 3.92
C ALA A 205 21.60 -7.93 3.83
N ARG A 206 20.97 -7.05 4.65
CA ARG A 206 19.52 -6.81 4.60
C ARG A 206 19.19 -5.66 3.66
N ARG A 207 18.70 -6.01 2.48
CA ARG A 207 18.43 -5.07 1.39
C ARG A 207 16.95 -4.98 1.11
N PHE A 208 16.45 -3.76 1.00
CA PHE A 208 15.04 -3.49 0.73
C PHE A 208 14.87 -2.48 -0.40
N VAL A 209 13.78 -2.62 -1.14
CA VAL A 209 13.36 -1.64 -2.14
C VAL A 209 11.85 -1.53 -2.15
N SER A 210 11.34 -0.33 -2.44
CA SER A 210 9.92 -0.12 -2.73
C SER A 210 9.77 0.19 -4.23
N LEU A 211 8.91 -0.56 -4.90
CA LEU A 211 8.64 -0.45 -6.33
C LEU A 211 7.13 -0.34 -6.59
N VAL A 212 6.79 0.17 -7.77
CA VAL A 212 5.42 0.08 -8.31
C VAL A 212 5.35 -1.03 -9.36
N PRO A 213 4.16 -1.60 -9.64
CA PRO A 213 4.01 -2.70 -10.60
C PRO A 213 4.64 -2.43 -11.96
N THR A 214 4.49 -1.21 -12.49
CA THR A 214 5.09 -0.81 -13.77
C THR A 214 6.62 -0.90 -13.79
N GLN A 215 7.29 -0.64 -12.66
CA GLN A 215 8.75 -0.79 -12.57
C GLN A 215 9.15 -2.27 -12.58
N VAL A 216 8.43 -3.13 -11.86
CA VAL A 216 8.70 -4.56 -11.87
C VAL A 216 8.43 -5.17 -13.25
N HIS A 217 7.34 -4.77 -13.91
CA HIS A 217 7.06 -5.18 -15.30
C HIS A 217 8.22 -4.83 -16.24
N LYS A 218 8.74 -3.59 -16.18
CA LYS A 218 9.88 -3.16 -17.00
C LYS A 218 11.14 -4.02 -16.78
N LEU A 219 11.42 -4.39 -15.52
CA LEU A 219 12.56 -5.26 -15.19
C LEU A 219 12.37 -6.67 -15.76
N LEU A 220 11.19 -7.27 -15.58
CA LEU A 220 10.91 -8.62 -16.06
C LEU A 220 10.85 -8.68 -17.59
N GLU A 221 10.22 -7.73 -18.27
CA GLU A 221 10.19 -7.64 -19.72
C GLU A 221 11.60 -7.49 -20.33
N ALA A 222 12.46 -6.67 -19.71
CA ALA A 222 13.85 -6.52 -20.14
C ALA A 222 14.63 -7.82 -19.96
N ALA A 223 14.38 -8.55 -18.86
CA ALA A 223 15.00 -9.84 -18.60
C ALA A 223 14.57 -10.92 -19.60
N GLU A 224 13.32 -10.91 -20.03
CA GLU A 224 12.80 -11.84 -21.05
C GLU A 224 13.37 -11.54 -22.45
N THR A 225 13.54 -10.25 -22.78
CA THR A 225 14.00 -9.84 -24.12
C THR A 225 15.52 -9.92 -24.30
N ASN A 226 16.29 -9.82 -23.22
CA ASN A 226 17.76 -9.88 -23.24
C ASN A 226 18.26 -10.84 -22.14
N PRO A 227 18.62 -12.09 -22.48
CA PRO A 227 19.02 -13.11 -21.49
C PRO A 227 20.24 -12.74 -20.64
N ALA A 228 21.21 -11.99 -21.20
CA ALA A 228 22.39 -11.55 -20.44
C ALA A 228 21.98 -10.53 -19.37
N LEU A 229 21.24 -9.51 -19.75
CA LEU A 229 20.66 -8.52 -18.82
C LEU A 229 19.69 -9.17 -17.83
N GLY A 230 18.96 -10.21 -18.30
CA GLY A 230 18.04 -10.99 -17.48
C GLY A 230 18.71 -11.67 -16.30
N SER A 231 19.88 -12.28 -16.50
CA SER A 231 20.65 -12.87 -15.41
C SER A 231 21.02 -11.82 -14.36
N GLU A 232 21.51 -10.66 -14.79
CA GLU A 232 21.88 -9.57 -13.88
C GLU A 232 20.67 -9.04 -13.09
N ILE A 233 19.51 -8.89 -13.76
CA ILE A 233 18.27 -8.44 -13.10
C ILE A 233 17.79 -9.45 -12.07
N TYR A 234 17.77 -10.75 -12.41
CA TYR A 234 17.33 -11.80 -11.48
C TYR A 234 18.27 -11.93 -10.29
N ASP A 235 19.58 -11.86 -10.53
CA ASP A 235 20.59 -11.89 -9.46
C ASP A 235 20.45 -10.69 -8.54
N ALA A 236 20.24 -9.49 -9.09
CA ALA A 236 20.02 -8.29 -8.29
C ALA A 236 18.72 -8.34 -7.47
N LEU A 237 17.59 -8.75 -8.10
CA LEU A 237 16.31 -8.87 -7.41
C LEU A 237 16.34 -9.97 -6.34
N GLY A 238 17.03 -11.07 -6.58
CA GLY A 238 17.19 -12.18 -5.63
C GLY A 238 17.98 -11.83 -4.36
N GLN A 239 18.76 -10.73 -4.38
CA GLN A 239 19.50 -10.25 -3.21
C GLN A 239 18.65 -9.43 -2.24
N PHE A 240 17.44 -9.02 -2.60
CA PHE A 240 16.60 -8.25 -1.70
C PHE A 240 15.92 -9.15 -0.66
N THR A 241 16.06 -8.79 0.60
CA THR A 241 15.34 -9.37 1.73
C THR A 241 13.83 -9.12 1.59
N GLY A 242 13.45 -7.97 0.99
CA GLY A 242 12.07 -7.65 0.69
C GLY A 242 11.94 -6.61 -0.42
N ILE A 243 11.05 -6.88 -1.36
CA ILE A 243 10.64 -5.98 -2.44
C ILE A 243 9.20 -5.56 -2.14
N LEU A 244 9.01 -4.35 -1.62
CA LEU A 244 7.68 -3.82 -1.34
C LEU A 244 7.02 -3.34 -2.62
N LEU A 245 5.93 -3.99 -3.02
CA LEU A 245 5.19 -3.66 -4.22
C LEU A 245 3.89 -2.95 -3.85
N GLY A 246 3.79 -1.68 -4.18
CA GLY A 246 2.66 -0.86 -3.77
C GLY A 246 2.26 0.22 -4.76
N GLY A 247 1.33 1.04 -4.32
CA GLY A 247 0.90 2.22 -5.08
C GLY A 247 -0.15 1.96 -6.15
N ALA A 248 -0.25 0.75 -6.66
CA ALA A 248 -1.31 0.26 -7.56
C ALA A 248 -1.54 -1.24 -7.30
N PRO A 249 -2.66 -1.80 -7.72
CA PRO A 249 -2.85 -3.25 -7.73
C PRO A 249 -1.78 -3.93 -8.60
N ALA A 250 -1.21 -5.03 -8.10
CA ALA A 250 -0.35 -5.90 -8.88
C ALA A 250 -1.19 -7.00 -9.55
N SER A 251 -0.95 -7.27 -10.82
CA SER A 251 -1.65 -8.35 -11.52
C SER A 251 -1.28 -9.72 -10.96
N ALA A 252 -2.21 -10.67 -11.00
CA ALA A 252 -1.96 -12.04 -10.55
C ALA A 252 -0.80 -12.69 -11.32
N SER A 253 -0.67 -12.37 -12.61
CA SER A 253 0.41 -12.85 -13.47
C SER A 253 1.78 -12.32 -13.05
N LEU A 254 1.88 -11.03 -12.69
CA LEU A 254 3.12 -10.44 -12.17
C LEU A 254 3.55 -11.12 -10.87
N LEU A 255 2.60 -11.34 -9.95
CA LEU A 255 2.88 -12.00 -8.68
C LEU A 255 3.23 -13.48 -8.85
N ALA A 256 2.63 -14.17 -9.83
CA ALA A 256 2.99 -15.54 -10.19
C ALA A 256 4.43 -15.61 -10.73
N ALA A 257 4.78 -14.77 -11.71
CA ALA A 257 6.13 -14.69 -12.25
C ALA A 257 7.19 -14.39 -11.18
N ALA A 258 6.93 -13.42 -10.30
CA ALA A 258 7.82 -13.10 -9.18
C ALA A 258 8.01 -14.30 -8.23
N ARG A 259 6.94 -15.07 -7.97
CA ARG A 259 7.00 -16.28 -7.12
C ARG A 259 7.79 -17.40 -7.78
N GLU A 260 7.58 -17.62 -9.08
CA GLU A 260 8.32 -18.65 -9.86
C GLU A 260 9.81 -18.35 -9.89
N LEU A 261 10.19 -17.07 -9.92
CA LEU A 261 11.58 -16.62 -9.82
C LEU A 261 12.13 -16.63 -8.38
N GLY A 262 11.33 -17.02 -7.38
CA GLY A 262 11.74 -17.03 -5.98
C GLY A 262 12.00 -15.64 -5.37
N LEU A 263 11.45 -14.58 -5.94
CA LEU A 263 11.63 -13.21 -5.46
C LEU A 263 10.78 -12.92 -4.21
N ASN A 264 11.37 -12.23 -3.24
CA ASN A 264 10.70 -11.83 -2.01
C ASN A 264 9.80 -10.59 -2.22
N VAL A 265 8.82 -10.71 -3.12
CA VAL A 265 7.85 -9.64 -3.40
C VAL A 265 6.72 -9.68 -2.39
N VAL A 266 6.50 -8.55 -1.72
CA VAL A 266 5.44 -8.33 -0.74
C VAL A 266 4.54 -7.21 -1.24
N THR A 267 3.27 -7.52 -1.53
CA THR A 267 2.29 -6.50 -1.89
C THR A 267 1.95 -5.65 -0.67
N THR A 268 1.81 -4.33 -0.86
CA THR A 268 1.52 -3.41 0.24
C THR A 268 0.25 -2.62 -0.02
N TYR A 269 -0.62 -2.54 0.99
CA TYR A 269 -1.78 -1.68 1.01
C TYR A 269 -1.62 -0.62 2.11
N GLY A 270 -1.92 0.61 1.75
CA GLY A 270 -1.84 1.79 2.60
C GLY A 270 -1.77 3.07 1.77
N SER A 271 -1.69 4.20 2.44
CA SER A 271 -1.73 5.53 1.84
C SER A 271 -0.85 6.51 2.62
N ALA A 272 -0.90 7.81 2.30
CA ALA A 272 -0.26 8.84 3.10
C ALA A 272 -0.84 8.87 4.53
N GLU A 273 -2.13 8.63 4.66
CA GLU A 273 -2.86 8.63 5.93
C GLU A 273 -2.44 7.51 6.90
N THR A 274 -1.76 6.48 6.37
CA THR A 274 -1.23 5.35 7.14
C THR A 274 0.30 5.29 7.19
N ALA A 275 0.95 6.44 6.94
CA ALA A 275 2.41 6.52 6.82
C ALA A 275 2.98 5.46 5.84
N GLY A 276 2.32 5.27 4.72
CA GLY A 276 2.63 4.26 3.71
C GLY A 276 1.92 2.93 3.94
N GLY A 277 2.48 1.82 3.41
CA GLY A 277 1.89 0.49 3.53
C GLY A 277 1.80 0.02 4.98
N CYS A 278 0.63 -0.48 5.38
CA CYS A 278 0.35 -0.99 6.73
C CYS A 278 -0.32 -2.38 6.72
N VAL A 279 -0.68 -2.90 5.55
CA VAL A 279 -1.13 -4.28 5.33
C VAL A 279 -0.25 -4.88 4.25
N TYR A 280 0.45 -5.96 4.55
CA TYR A 280 1.39 -6.62 3.66
C TYR A 280 0.88 -7.98 3.24
N SER A 281 0.79 -8.24 1.93
CA SER A 281 0.23 -9.47 1.35
C SER A 281 -1.11 -9.89 1.99
N GLY A 282 -1.97 -8.89 2.28
CA GLY A 282 -3.27 -9.09 2.93
C GLY A 282 -3.23 -9.14 4.46
N THR A 283 -2.07 -9.27 5.08
CA THR A 283 -1.92 -9.35 6.55
C THR A 283 -1.62 -7.97 7.14
N ALA A 284 -2.35 -7.59 8.17
CA ALA A 284 -2.08 -6.37 8.93
C ALA A 284 -0.71 -6.45 9.61
N LEU A 285 0.07 -5.38 9.53
CA LEU A 285 1.37 -5.33 10.19
C LEU A 285 1.23 -5.32 11.72
N PRO A 286 2.25 -5.78 12.47
CA PRO A 286 2.25 -5.71 13.93
C PRO A 286 1.91 -4.29 14.43
N GLY A 287 0.92 -4.21 15.34
CA GLY A 287 0.41 -2.94 15.86
C GLY A 287 -0.63 -2.24 14.96
N VAL A 288 -0.95 -2.81 13.81
CA VAL A 288 -2.04 -2.33 12.94
C VAL A 288 -3.32 -3.10 13.25
N ARG A 289 -4.40 -2.37 13.47
CA ARG A 289 -5.75 -2.92 13.62
C ARG A 289 -6.52 -2.72 12.32
N LEU A 290 -7.30 -3.72 11.96
CA LEU A 290 -8.06 -3.75 10.71
C LEU A 290 -9.52 -4.10 11.01
N ARG A 291 -10.44 -3.29 10.46
CA ARG A 291 -11.88 -3.60 10.46
C ARG A 291 -12.44 -3.44 9.05
N VAL A 292 -13.40 -4.30 8.73
CA VAL A 292 -14.26 -4.16 7.57
C VAL A 292 -15.69 -4.00 8.07
N ILE A 293 -16.26 -2.82 7.84
CA ILE A 293 -17.58 -2.45 8.34
C ILE A 293 -18.55 -2.41 7.17
N PRO A 294 -19.57 -3.28 7.14
CA PRO A 294 -20.62 -3.18 6.16
C PRO A 294 -21.28 -1.80 6.29
N GLU A 295 -21.14 -0.97 5.26
CA GLU A 295 -22.02 0.19 5.07
C GLU A 295 -23.07 -0.28 4.08
N ASP A 296 -24.32 0.22 4.16
CA ASP A 296 -25.45 -0.23 3.34
C ASP A 296 -25.01 -0.59 1.91
N ALA A 297 -24.80 -1.90 1.74
CA ALA A 297 -24.05 -2.47 0.63
C ALA A 297 -24.85 -2.47 -0.69
N GLY A 298 -25.74 -1.52 -0.87
CA GLY A 298 -26.25 -1.17 -2.17
C GLY A 298 -25.14 -0.77 -3.16
N LEU A 299 -23.87 -0.77 -2.75
CA LEU A 299 -22.74 -0.29 -3.54
C LEU A 299 -22.00 -1.36 -4.36
N LEU A 300 -22.08 -2.64 -3.99
CA LEU A 300 -21.36 -3.69 -4.74
C LEU A 300 -22.25 -4.93 -4.88
N ASP A 301 -22.62 -5.28 -6.09
CA ASP A 301 -23.27 -6.55 -6.39
C ASP A 301 -22.26 -7.68 -6.10
N SER A 302 -22.66 -8.62 -5.24
CA SER A 302 -21.84 -9.77 -4.81
C SER A 302 -21.45 -10.71 -5.97
N SER A 303 -22.03 -10.54 -7.15
CA SER A 303 -21.71 -11.31 -8.36
C SER A 303 -20.35 -11.00 -8.96
N VAL A 304 -19.67 -9.90 -8.50
CA VAL A 304 -18.36 -9.47 -9.03
C VAL A 304 -17.20 -9.89 -8.12
N ALA A 305 -17.47 -10.49 -6.96
CA ALA A 305 -16.46 -11.14 -6.14
C ALA A 305 -16.13 -12.50 -6.76
N GLY A 306 -15.02 -12.58 -7.50
CA GLY A 306 -14.58 -13.80 -8.16
C GLY A 306 -14.55 -14.99 -7.21
N ASP A 307 -15.04 -16.13 -7.74
CA ASP A 307 -14.95 -17.49 -7.22
C ASP A 307 -15.41 -17.71 -5.77
N ALA A 308 -16.73 -17.75 -5.58
CA ALA A 308 -17.38 -18.21 -4.34
C ALA A 308 -17.44 -19.75 -4.31
N SER A 309 -16.28 -20.43 -4.32
CA SER A 309 -16.24 -21.90 -4.11
C SER A 309 -16.20 -22.33 -2.64
N ALA A 310 -16.33 -21.40 -1.69
CA ALA A 310 -16.48 -21.68 -0.27
C ALA A 310 -17.67 -20.90 0.30
N GLY A 311 -18.76 -21.57 0.42
CA GLY A 311 -20.05 -21.44 1.11
C GLY A 311 -20.41 -20.20 1.92
N GLY A 312 -20.12 -18.96 1.48
CA GLY A 312 -20.61 -17.75 2.12
C GLY A 312 -20.30 -16.52 1.28
N THR A 313 -21.30 -15.64 1.09
CA THR A 313 -21.11 -14.35 0.42
C THR A 313 -20.09 -13.54 1.22
N PRO A 314 -18.93 -13.10 0.64
CA PRO A 314 -17.96 -12.31 1.39
C PRO A 314 -18.62 -11.02 1.88
N ASN A 315 -18.50 -10.76 3.18
CA ASN A 315 -19.04 -9.57 3.81
C ASN A 315 -18.18 -8.36 3.39
N ILE A 316 -18.54 -7.73 2.27
CA ILE A 316 -17.84 -6.57 1.74
C ILE A 316 -18.27 -5.33 2.53
N GLY A 317 -17.30 -4.55 2.99
CA GLY A 317 -17.55 -3.32 3.72
C GLY A 317 -16.43 -2.32 3.56
N ARG A 318 -16.60 -1.15 4.18
CA ARG A 318 -15.57 -0.12 4.20
C ARG A 318 -14.41 -0.54 5.09
N ILE A 319 -13.20 -0.33 4.57
CA ILE A 319 -11.97 -0.65 5.29
C ILE A 319 -11.67 0.46 6.29
N TRP A 320 -11.44 0.07 7.55
CA TRP A 320 -10.98 0.93 8.63
C TRP A 320 -9.64 0.43 9.14
N LEU A 321 -8.70 1.34 9.32
CA LEU A 321 -7.34 1.05 9.79
C LEU A 321 -7.10 1.76 11.12
N GLY A 322 -6.55 1.06 12.10
CA GLY A 322 -6.27 1.57 13.43
C GLY A 322 -4.83 1.36 13.85
N GLY A 323 -4.28 2.27 14.65
CA GLY A 323 -2.94 2.15 15.21
C GLY A 323 -2.14 3.44 15.26
N GLU A 324 -0.92 3.34 15.79
CA GLU A 324 -0.02 4.49 15.97
C GLU A 324 0.58 5.02 14.67
N HIS A 325 0.59 4.22 13.60
CA HIS A 325 1.08 4.57 12.26
C HIS A 325 0.18 5.57 11.52
N LEU A 326 -1.00 5.87 12.07
CA LEU A 326 -1.95 6.78 11.44
C LEU A 326 -1.48 8.23 11.47
N ALA A 327 -1.72 8.95 10.38
CA ALA A 327 -1.54 10.38 10.31
C ALA A 327 -2.32 11.12 11.41
N SER A 328 -1.84 12.27 11.82
CA SER A 328 -2.54 13.11 12.77
C SER A 328 -3.84 13.69 12.18
N GLY A 329 -3.94 13.75 10.86
CA GLY A 329 -5.06 14.25 10.10
C GLY A 329 -4.57 15.03 8.88
N TYR A 330 -5.44 15.88 8.35
CA TYR A 330 -5.12 16.81 7.27
C TYR A 330 -4.82 18.20 7.82
N LEU A 331 -3.64 18.72 7.52
CA LEU A 331 -3.14 19.98 8.08
C LEU A 331 -4.11 21.15 7.80
N GLY A 332 -4.69 21.73 8.84
CA GLY A 332 -5.61 22.85 8.75
C GLY A 332 -7.00 22.54 8.16
N ASP A 333 -7.32 21.28 7.82
CA ASP A 333 -8.62 20.87 7.27
C ASP A 333 -9.43 20.07 8.30
N ASN A 334 -10.16 20.79 9.16
CA ASN A 334 -10.98 20.18 10.20
C ASN A 334 -12.11 19.31 9.64
N ALA A 335 -12.79 19.74 8.58
CA ALA A 335 -13.94 19.03 8.04
C ALA A 335 -13.51 17.66 7.49
N ARG A 336 -12.45 17.64 6.70
CA ARG A 336 -11.91 16.40 6.14
C ARG A 336 -11.31 15.51 7.23
N THR A 337 -10.58 16.07 8.19
CA THR A 337 -10.03 15.27 9.30
C THR A 337 -11.15 14.62 10.08
N ALA A 338 -12.17 15.35 10.50
CA ALA A 338 -13.30 14.83 11.26
C ALA A 338 -14.14 13.78 10.49
N SER A 339 -14.10 13.78 9.15
CA SER A 339 -14.81 12.78 8.34
C SER A 339 -14.05 11.47 8.15
N HIS A 340 -12.75 11.43 8.45
CA HIS A 340 -11.90 10.26 8.19
C HIS A 340 -11.18 9.73 9.43
N PHE A 341 -10.89 10.58 10.42
CA PHE A 341 -10.13 10.19 11.60
C PHE A 341 -10.99 10.26 12.86
N PHE A 342 -10.96 9.17 13.64
CA PHE A 342 -11.81 8.99 14.81
C PHE A 342 -11.02 8.38 15.97
N VAL A 343 -11.54 8.55 17.19
CA VAL A 343 -11.14 7.78 18.38
C VAL A 343 -12.35 7.01 18.87
N ASP A 344 -12.16 5.71 19.16
CA ASP A 344 -13.21 4.89 19.75
C ASP A 344 -13.27 5.05 21.28
N ALA A 345 -14.23 4.36 21.91
CA ALA A 345 -14.45 4.41 23.35
C ALA A 345 -13.24 3.93 24.18
N ASP A 346 -12.39 3.09 23.61
CA ASP A 346 -11.18 2.55 24.25
C ASP A 346 -9.93 3.42 24.02
N GLY A 347 -10.09 4.57 23.32
CA GLY A 347 -9.02 5.50 23.04
C GLY A 347 -8.17 5.17 21.83
N TYR A 348 -8.54 4.14 21.03
CA TYR A 348 -7.81 3.80 19.81
C TYR A 348 -8.16 4.73 18.67
N ARG A 349 -7.14 5.12 17.91
CA ARG A 349 -7.30 5.94 16.71
C ARG A 349 -7.59 5.06 15.50
N TRP A 350 -8.54 5.53 14.67
CA TRP A 350 -9.00 4.88 13.47
C TRP A 350 -9.00 5.84 12.29
N TYR A 351 -8.63 5.32 11.13
CA TYR A 351 -8.77 5.98 9.84
C TYR A 351 -9.80 5.22 9.00
N ARG A 352 -10.87 5.92 8.64
CA ARG A 352 -11.90 5.45 7.70
C ARG A 352 -11.41 5.71 6.29
N THR A 353 -11.07 4.68 5.56
CA THR A 353 -10.60 4.79 4.17
C THR A 353 -11.77 5.05 3.20
N ASP A 354 -11.45 5.40 1.94
CA ASP A 354 -12.42 5.39 0.84
C ASP A 354 -12.49 4.03 0.13
N ASP A 355 -11.77 3.03 0.64
CA ASP A 355 -11.66 1.71 0.04
C ASP A 355 -12.64 0.72 0.67
N TYR A 356 -13.12 -0.21 -0.14
CA TYR A 356 -13.93 -1.36 0.26
C TYR A 356 -13.13 -2.64 0.14
N GLY A 357 -13.44 -3.58 1.01
CA GLY A 357 -12.79 -4.88 1.04
C GLY A 357 -13.58 -5.92 1.81
N SER A 358 -13.02 -7.10 1.90
CA SER A 358 -13.51 -8.20 2.72
C SER A 358 -12.37 -8.82 3.52
N LEU A 359 -12.71 -9.47 4.63
CA LEU A 359 -11.78 -10.28 5.40
C LEU A 359 -12.08 -11.75 5.13
N THR A 360 -11.04 -12.51 4.78
CA THR A 360 -11.12 -13.97 4.60
C THR A 360 -10.27 -14.64 5.67
N SER A 361 -10.70 -15.80 6.18
CA SER A 361 -9.83 -16.62 7.03
C SER A 361 -8.63 -17.12 6.21
N SER A 362 -7.48 -17.25 6.83
CA SER A 362 -6.18 -17.38 6.17
C SER A 362 -5.92 -18.71 5.46
N ALA A 363 -6.82 -19.70 5.48
CA ALA A 363 -6.79 -20.87 4.60
C ALA A 363 -8.12 -21.60 4.60
N PRO A 364 -8.55 -22.25 3.51
CA PRO A 364 -9.77 -23.07 3.46
C PRO A 364 -9.72 -24.31 4.37
N ASN A 365 -8.59 -24.64 4.99
CA ASN A 365 -8.39 -25.79 5.87
C ASN A 365 -7.60 -25.46 7.15
N ALA A 366 -7.37 -24.18 7.49
CA ALA A 366 -6.78 -23.84 8.79
C ALA A 366 -7.85 -23.97 9.89
N PRO A 367 -7.51 -24.51 11.08
CA PRO A 367 -8.38 -24.43 12.25
C PRO A 367 -8.81 -22.99 12.49
N GLU A 368 -10.04 -22.76 12.92
CA GLU A 368 -10.61 -21.40 13.14
C GLU A 368 -9.77 -20.53 14.08
N ASP A 369 -8.84 -21.12 14.83
CA ASP A 369 -7.98 -20.47 15.84
C ASP A 369 -6.56 -20.09 15.34
N GLU A 370 -6.13 -20.41 14.10
CA GLU A 370 -4.73 -20.31 13.70
C GLU A 370 -4.38 -19.34 12.55
N GLY A 371 -5.28 -18.51 12.07
CA GLY A 371 -4.93 -17.63 10.96
C GLY A 371 -5.39 -16.19 11.14
N ALA A 372 -4.46 -15.23 11.16
CA ALA A 372 -4.83 -13.82 11.06
C ALA A 372 -5.66 -13.59 9.79
N PRO A 373 -6.83 -12.93 9.87
CA PRO A 373 -7.67 -12.71 8.70
C PRO A 373 -6.95 -11.86 7.66
N MET A 374 -7.09 -12.24 6.38
CA MET A 374 -6.49 -11.57 5.26
C MET A 374 -7.44 -10.55 4.63
N LEU A 375 -6.94 -9.34 4.44
CA LEU A 375 -7.66 -8.29 3.73
C LEU A 375 -7.59 -8.52 2.22
N ASN A 376 -8.77 -8.64 1.61
CA ASN A 376 -8.94 -8.51 0.18
C ASN A 376 -9.54 -7.13 -0.14
N VAL A 377 -8.78 -6.28 -0.82
CA VAL A 377 -9.24 -4.93 -1.23
C VAL A 377 -10.00 -5.05 -2.55
N VAL A 378 -11.29 -4.73 -2.53
CA VAL A 378 -12.18 -4.83 -3.70
C VAL A 378 -12.09 -3.61 -4.61
N GLY A 379 -11.92 -2.41 -4.05
CA GLY A 379 -11.80 -1.16 -4.82
C GLY A 379 -12.20 0.06 -3.98
N ARG A 380 -12.22 1.22 -4.64
CA ARG A 380 -12.60 2.50 -4.03
C ARG A 380 -14.09 2.80 -4.26
N SER A 381 -14.67 3.61 -3.41
CA SER A 381 -16.03 4.10 -3.57
C SER A 381 -16.21 4.93 -4.86
N ASP A 382 -15.17 5.66 -5.27
CA ASP A 382 -15.14 6.48 -6.49
C ASP A 382 -14.77 5.68 -7.76
N ASP A 383 -14.32 4.43 -7.64
CA ASP A 383 -14.06 3.50 -8.76
C ASP A 383 -15.29 2.66 -9.15
N VAL A 384 -16.44 2.87 -8.51
CA VAL A 384 -17.70 2.21 -8.88
C VAL A 384 -18.34 2.96 -10.05
N ILE A 385 -18.51 2.25 -11.16
CA ILE A 385 -19.13 2.76 -12.37
C ILE A 385 -20.62 2.39 -12.35
N ILE A 386 -21.50 3.38 -12.37
CA ILE A 386 -22.95 3.12 -12.48
C ILE A 386 -23.32 3.16 -13.96
N THR A 387 -23.49 1.97 -14.56
CA THR A 387 -23.79 1.80 -15.98
C THR A 387 -25.16 1.16 -16.18
N GLY A 388 -26.11 1.90 -16.75
CA GLY A 388 -27.48 1.40 -16.94
C GLY A 388 -28.18 0.99 -15.64
N GLY A 389 -27.86 1.64 -14.52
CA GLY A 389 -28.39 1.30 -13.20
C GLY A 389 -27.65 0.16 -12.48
N VAL A 390 -26.72 -0.50 -13.15
CA VAL A 390 -25.89 -1.56 -12.57
C VAL A 390 -24.58 -0.95 -12.05
N LYS A 391 -24.16 -1.36 -10.84
CA LYS A 391 -22.90 -0.95 -10.23
C LYS A 391 -21.80 -1.91 -10.63
N VAL A 392 -20.76 -1.41 -11.27
CA VAL A 392 -19.62 -2.18 -11.78
C VAL A 392 -18.34 -1.68 -11.12
N SER A 393 -17.56 -2.57 -10.54
CA SER A 393 -16.23 -2.25 -10.02
C SER A 393 -15.24 -2.11 -11.17
N ALA A 394 -14.68 -0.92 -11.37
CA ALA A 394 -13.63 -0.69 -12.37
C ALA A 394 -12.42 -1.60 -12.13
N ARG A 395 -12.07 -1.84 -10.87
CA ARG A 395 -10.98 -2.73 -10.48
C ARG A 395 -11.23 -4.19 -10.85
N ALA A 396 -12.46 -4.68 -10.65
CA ALA A 396 -12.80 -6.05 -11.02
C ALA A 396 -12.70 -6.26 -12.54
N VAL A 397 -13.18 -5.28 -13.33
CA VAL A 397 -13.03 -5.31 -14.78
C VAL A 397 -11.55 -5.27 -15.19
N ALA A 398 -10.73 -4.43 -14.55
CA ALA A 398 -9.30 -4.37 -14.81
C ALA A 398 -8.62 -5.72 -14.48
N ALA A 399 -8.93 -6.33 -13.34
CA ALA A 399 -8.37 -7.63 -12.93
C ALA A 399 -8.73 -8.75 -13.92
N VAL A 400 -9.96 -8.75 -14.45
CA VAL A 400 -10.37 -9.70 -15.50
C VAL A 400 -9.57 -9.48 -16.78
N LEU A 401 -9.42 -8.23 -17.24
CA LEU A 401 -8.60 -7.92 -18.42
C LEU A 401 -7.15 -8.34 -18.23
N GLU A 402 -6.55 -8.06 -17.07
CA GLU A 402 -5.18 -8.42 -16.72
C GLU A 402 -4.97 -9.94 -16.54
N SER A 403 -6.05 -10.72 -16.35
CA SER A 403 -5.98 -12.18 -16.36
C SER A 403 -5.84 -12.78 -17.76
N HIS A 404 -6.03 -11.98 -18.81
CA HIS A 404 -5.77 -12.41 -20.19
C HIS A 404 -4.24 -12.47 -20.45
N PRO A 405 -3.70 -13.57 -20.99
CA PRO A 405 -2.24 -13.76 -21.12
C PRO A 405 -1.49 -12.65 -21.86
N ALA A 406 -2.14 -12.03 -22.85
CA ALA A 406 -1.53 -10.97 -23.65
C ALA A 406 -1.62 -9.58 -23.01
N VAL A 407 -2.40 -9.39 -21.93
CA VAL A 407 -2.57 -8.09 -21.28
C VAL A 407 -1.48 -7.89 -20.22
N ARG A 408 -0.77 -6.76 -20.32
CA ARG A 408 0.22 -6.33 -19.32
C ARG A 408 -0.44 -5.57 -18.18
N GLU A 409 -1.18 -4.50 -18.52
CA GLU A 409 -1.87 -3.64 -17.56
C GLU A 409 -3.22 -3.18 -18.15
N ALA A 410 -4.20 -2.95 -17.27
CA ALA A 410 -5.48 -2.39 -17.62
C ALA A 410 -5.87 -1.24 -16.68
N ALA A 411 -6.35 -0.12 -17.26
CA ALA A 411 -6.94 0.99 -16.53
C ALA A 411 -8.41 1.12 -16.93
N VAL A 412 -9.32 0.93 -15.98
CA VAL A 412 -10.76 0.97 -16.22
C VAL A 412 -11.38 2.15 -15.50
N MET A 413 -12.33 2.81 -16.15
CA MET A 413 -13.02 3.99 -15.62
C MET A 413 -14.39 4.18 -16.25
N GLY A 414 -15.26 4.91 -15.57
CA GLY A 414 -16.53 5.35 -16.13
C GLY A 414 -16.36 6.62 -16.96
N ILE A 415 -16.90 6.64 -18.17
CA ILE A 415 -16.98 7.84 -18.98
C ILE A 415 -18.45 8.21 -19.20
N PRO A 416 -18.82 9.51 -19.20
CA PRO A 416 -20.20 9.94 -19.40
C PRO A 416 -20.80 9.39 -20.70
N ASP A 417 -22.00 8.85 -20.62
CA ASP A 417 -22.75 8.28 -21.74
C ASP A 417 -24.23 8.60 -21.64
N ALA A 418 -24.83 9.07 -22.74
CA ALA A 418 -26.24 9.49 -22.78
C ALA A 418 -27.22 8.33 -22.55
N ARG A 419 -26.85 7.10 -22.91
CA ARG A 419 -27.73 5.91 -22.78
C ARG A 419 -27.55 5.22 -21.42
N TRP A 420 -26.32 5.16 -20.92
CA TRP A 420 -25.97 4.36 -19.77
C TRP A 420 -25.72 5.19 -18.50
N GLY A 421 -25.76 6.54 -18.58
CA GLY A 421 -25.30 7.44 -17.54
C GLY A 421 -23.76 7.46 -17.48
N SER A 422 -23.15 6.29 -17.26
CA SER A 422 -21.70 6.08 -17.45
C SER A 422 -21.48 4.80 -18.26
N ALA A 423 -20.57 4.85 -19.22
CA ALA A 423 -20.08 3.67 -19.92
C ALA A 423 -18.78 3.18 -19.30
N VAL A 424 -18.65 1.86 -19.14
CA VAL A 424 -17.37 1.24 -18.76
C VAL A 424 -16.39 1.41 -19.92
N ALA A 425 -15.27 2.09 -19.68
CA ALA A 425 -14.18 2.29 -20.64
C ALA A 425 -12.88 1.68 -20.11
N ALA A 426 -12.10 1.04 -20.97
CA ALA A 426 -10.85 0.41 -20.63
C ALA A 426 -9.72 0.86 -21.55
N ALA A 427 -8.59 1.24 -20.95
CA ALA A 427 -7.29 1.39 -21.59
C ALA A 427 -6.46 0.15 -21.25
N ILE A 428 -5.73 -0.37 -22.21
CA ILE A 428 -4.96 -1.63 -22.06
C ILE A 428 -3.58 -1.43 -22.67
N THR A 429 -2.55 -2.02 -22.05
CA THR A 429 -1.25 -2.25 -22.65
C THR A 429 -1.04 -3.75 -22.81
N LEU A 430 -0.39 -4.16 -23.91
CA LEU A 430 -0.10 -5.56 -24.19
C LEU A 430 1.35 -5.90 -23.80
N ARG A 431 1.60 -7.17 -23.52
CA ARG A 431 2.94 -7.69 -23.29
C ARG A 431 3.74 -7.66 -24.59
N GLY A 432 5.03 -7.34 -24.51
CA GLY A 432 5.93 -7.27 -25.67
C GLY A 432 5.71 -6.07 -26.60
N ALA A 433 4.85 -5.12 -26.27
CA ALA A 433 4.55 -3.93 -27.09
C ALA A 433 5.40 -2.70 -26.77
N SER A 434 6.46 -2.82 -26.00
CA SER A 434 7.27 -1.67 -25.55
C SER A 434 7.97 -0.96 -26.70
N GLY A 435 7.67 0.33 -26.91
CA GLY A 435 8.53 1.29 -27.57
C GLY A 435 8.23 1.68 -29.01
N VAL A 436 7.14 1.24 -29.65
CA VAL A 436 6.80 1.70 -31.02
C VAL A 436 5.38 2.25 -31.08
N GLN A 437 5.27 3.56 -31.32
CA GLN A 437 4.00 4.16 -31.75
C GLN A 437 3.59 3.47 -33.06
N SER A 438 2.47 2.74 -33.04
CA SER A 438 1.86 2.10 -34.22
C SER A 438 2.53 0.81 -34.74
N ALA A 439 3.01 -0.08 -33.89
CA ALA A 439 3.27 -1.43 -34.38
C ALA A 439 1.94 -2.15 -34.63
N PRO A 440 1.75 -2.81 -35.78
CA PRO A 440 0.60 -3.70 -35.97
C PRO A 440 0.68 -4.80 -34.92
N ASP A 441 -0.45 -5.08 -34.28
CA ASP A 441 -0.64 -6.07 -33.25
C ASP A 441 -0.02 -7.44 -33.62
N THR A 442 1.18 -7.73 -33.09
CA THR A 442 1.86 -9.01 -33.32
C THR A 442 1.27 -10.13 -32.47
N SER A 443 0.40 -9.81 -31.51
CA SER A 443 -0.24 -10.78 -30.60
C SER A 443 -1.54 -11.38 -31.18
N GLY A 444 -2.08 -10.81 -32.23
CA GLY A 444 -3.41 -11.18 -32.77
C GLY A 444 -4.59 -10.82 -31.81
N VAL A 445 -4.32 -10.12 -30.71
CA VAL A 445 -5.35 -9.74 -29.74
C VAL A 445 -6.01 -8.43 -30.13
N THR A 446 -7.31 -8.48 -30.35
CA THR A 446 -8.10 -7.31 -30.72
C THR A 446 -8.95 -6.82 -29.55
N CYS A 447 -9.43 -5.58 -29.65
CA CYS A 447 -10.40 -5.06 -28.68
C CYS A 447 -11.65 -5.93 -28.55
N ASP A 448 -12.05 -6.61 -29.61
CA ASP A 448 -13.25 -7.46 -29.62
C ASP A 448 -13.02 -8.77 -28.86
N ILE A 449 -11.84 -9.41 -29.01
CA ILE A 449 -11.42 -10.59 -28.22
C ILE A 449 -11.44 -10.25 -26.72
N LEU A 450 -10.89 -9.10 -26.35
CA LEU A 450 -10.86 -8.69 -24.95
C LEU A 450 -12.25 -8.32 -24.39
N ARG A 451 -13.14 -7.80 -25.21
CA ARG A 451 -14.55 -7.59 -24.81
C ARG A 451 -15.27 -8.90 -24.59
N GLU A 452 -15.12 -9.86 -25.52
CA GLU A 452 -15.72 -11.18 -25.40
C GLU A 452 -15.23 -11.88 -24.14
N PHE A 453 -13.91 -11.84 -23.87
CA PHE A 453 -13.32 -12.36 -22.64
C PHE A 453 -13.88 -11.73 -21.35
N CYS A 454 -14.17 -10.42 -21.37
CA CYS A 454 -14.86 -9.76 -20.26
C CYS A 454 -16.32 -10.17 -20.16
N THR A 455 -17.00 -10.34 -21.30
CA THR A 455 -18.43 -10.71 -21.32
C THR A 455 -18.63 -12.08 -20.68
N ASP A 456 -17.77 -13.03 -20.99
CA ASP A 456 -17.84 -14.40 -20.46
C ASP A 456 -17.64 -14.45 -18.94
N LYS A 457 -16.85 -13.55 -18.39
CA LYS A 457 -16.51 -13.55 -16.95
C LYS A 457 -17.37 -12.60 -16.11
N LEU A 458 -17.80 -11.47 -16.66
CA LEU A 458 -18.47 -10.39 -15.92
C LEU A 458 -19.86 -10.06 -16.45
N GLY A 459 -20.29 -10.71 -17.53
CA GLY A 459 -21.55 -10.40 -18.21
C GLY A 459 -21.55 -9.03 -18.90
N ALA A 460 -22.69 -8.67 -19.47
CA ALA A 460 -22.83 -7.48 -20.31
C ALA A 460 -22.60 -6.14 -19.58
N ALA A 461 -22.88 -6.05 -18.29
CA ALA A 461 -22.68 -4.83 -17.51
C ALA A 461 -21.20 -4.54 -17.28
N GLY A 462 -20.41 -5.56 -16.94
CA GLY A 462 -18.96 -5.46 -16.73
C GLY A 462 -18.14 -5.35 -18.02
N THR A 463 -18.73 -5.61 -19.17
CA THR A 463 -18.06 -5.52 -20.46
C THR A 463 -17.76 -4.08 -20.85
N PRO A 464 -16.50 -3.69 -21.14
CA PRO A 464 -16.19 -2.35 -21.59
C PRO A 464 -16.90 -1.96 -22.87
N LYS A 465 -17.67 -0.85 -22.85
CA LYS A 465 -18.33 -0.29 -24.02
C LYS A 465 -17.34 0.39 -24.96
N TYR A 466 -16.23 0.86 -24.39
CA TYR A 466 -15.11 1.40 -25.13
C TYR A 466 -13.80 0.78 -24.60
N LEU A 467 -12.98 0.29 -25.51
CA LEU A 467 -11.70 -0.32 -25.20
C LEU A 467 -10.65 0.19 -26.18
N ARG A 468 -9.51 0.58 -25.67
CA ARG A 468 -8.36 1.03 -26.47
C ARG A 468 -7.08 0.37 -26.00
N ILE A 469 -6.28 -0.09 -26.96
CA ILE A 469 -4.94 -0.61 -26.72
C ILE A 469 -3.93 0.54 -26.92
N PHE A 470 -3.04 0.72 -25.95
CA PHE A 470 -1.95 1.67 -25.93
C PHE A 470 -0.63 0.92 -26.03
N ALA A 471 0.39 1.54 -26.62
CA ALA A 471 1.75 1.02 -26.54
C ALA A 471 2.25 1.04 -25.09
N ASP A 472 2.14 2.21 -24.44
CA ASP A 472 2.39 2.40 -23.02
C ASP A 472 1.38 3.39 -22.44
N PHE A 473 1.12 3.29 -21.14
CA PHE A 473 0.30 4.31 -20.47
C PHE A 473 1.10 5.60 -20.26
N PRO A 474 0.44 6.76 -20.38
CA PRO A 474 0.98 7.97 -19.81
C PRO A 474 1.18 7.76 -18.32
N THR A 475 2.35 8.09 -17.80
CA THR A 475 2.71 7.90 -16.40
C THR A 475 2.82 9.22 -15.69
N ALA A 476 2.26 9.29 -14.47
CA ALA A 476 2.50 10.39 -13.55
C ALA A 476 3.95 10.35 -13.04
N SER A 477 4.39 11.43 -12.38
CA SER A 477 5.71 11.50 -11.73
C SER A 477 5.95 10.37 -10.69
N THR A 478 4.89 9.73 -10.20
CA THR A 478 4.94 8.54 -9.34
C THR A 478 5.40 7.26 -10.06
N GLY A 479 5.52 7.26 -11.37
CA GLY A 479 5.69 6.06 -12.18
C GLY A 479 4.40 5.22 -12.33
N LYS A 480 3.27 5.68 -11.78
CA LYS A 480 1.96 5.05 -11.94
C LYS A 480 1.27 5.54 -13.22
N PRO A 481 0.33 4.76 -13.79
CA PRO A 481 -0.51 5.26 -14.87
C PRO A 481 -1.22 6.57 -14.47
N ASP A 482 -1.09 7.57 -15.32
CA ASP A 482 -1.79 8.85 -15.16
C ASP A 482 -3.26 8.66 -15.56
N ARG A 483 -4.10 8.36 -14.56
CA ARG A 483 -5.53 8.10 -14.77
C ARG A 483 -6.26 9.29 -15.41
N GLN A 484 -5.85 10.54 -15.11
CA GLN A 484 -6.48 11.73 -15.67
C GLN A 484 -6.15 11.90 -17.16
N ALA A 485 -4.89 11.67 -17.53
CA ALA A 485 -4.47 11.68 -18.93
C ALA A 485 -5.16 10.54 -19.71
N ILE A 486 -5.19 9.32 -19.16
CA ILE A 486 -5.88 8.16 -19.75
C ILE A 486 -7.37 8.47 -19.92
N TYR A 487 -8.04 9.00 -18.90
CA TYR A 487 -9.45 9.41 -18.97
C TYR A 487 -9.70 10.40 -20.11
N SER A 488 -8.88 11.43 -20.19
CA SER A 488 -9.02 12.47 -21.22
C SER A 488 -8.87 11.91 -22.63
N MET A 489 -7.96 10.94 -22.82
CA MET A 489 -7.76 10.27 -24.11
C MET A 489 -8.94 9.37 -24.47
N LEU A 490 -9.40 8.53 -23.54
CA LEU A 490 -10.56 7.64 -23.74
C LEU A 490 -11.84 8.45 -24.02
N TYR A 491 -12.08 9.50 -23.23
CA TYR A 491 -13.28 10.33 -23.35
C TYR A 491 -13.33 11.05 -24.72
N ARG A 492 -12.22 11.68 -25.13
CA ARG A 492 -12.13 12.36 -26.43
C ARG A 492 -12.43 11.43 -27.60
N GLU A 493 -11.87 10.22 -27.59
CA GLU A 493 -12.07 9.28 -28.69
C GLU A 493 -13.46 8.65 -28.66
N TYR A 494 -14.00 8.39 -27.46
CA TYR A 494 -15.35 7.90 -27.30
C TYR A 494 -16.37 8.87 -27.86
N THR A 495 -16.22 10.17 -27.56
CA THR A 495 -17.10 11.23 -28.08
C THR A 495 -16.98 11.39 -29.59
N ASN A 496 -15.75 11.34 -30.14
CA ASN A 496 -15.51 11.46 -31.59
C ASN A 496 -16.08 10.28 -32.41
N LYS A 497 -16.23 9.09 -31.83
CA LYS A 497 -16.80 7.94 -32.53
C LYS A 497 -18.35 7.95 -32.56
N ARG A 498 -18.99 8.80 -31.77
CA ARG A 498 -20.44 8.89 -31.64
C ARG A 498 -21.06 10.19 -32.22
N GLY A 499 -20.24 11.20 -32.51
CA GLY A 499 -20.64 12.39 -33.29
C GLY A 499 -20.37 12.16 -34.77
#